data_a7de044cbe1adb38d84d5f29f5238f9b
#
_entry.id   a7de044cbe1adb38d84d5f29f5238f9b
#
_cell.length_a   1.000
_cell.length_b   1.000
_cell.length_c   1.000
_cell.angle_alpha   90.00
_cell.angle_beta   90.00
_cell.angle_gamma   90.00
#
_symmetry.space_group_name_H-M   'P 1'
#
loop_
_entity.id
_entity.type
_entity.pdbx_description
1 polymer ?
#
loop_
_entity_poly.entity_id
_entity_poly.type
_entity_poly.pdbx_seq_one_letter_code
_entity_poly.pdbx_strand_id
1 'polypeptide(L)'
;FIDKIASFDMEQTILIKNVRIFNGTDEKTVMGDILILNNRINKIAEPGTISAEGTIIDGKGKFLMPGLIDAHWHSYMCCNTMIDLLTAETYYTQLKAGVEAGKTLMRGFTTIRDAGGPVFGLKRAIDEGIIPGPRIYPSGSLISQTGGHGDFRAVYDDPRPFGCCCLTHTEKIGAAIIADGVDAVTVAARNNLRLGASQIKLMTGGGVASLYDRLQDSQYFEEEIHAAVKAAENAGTYVMVHVYVPQAITRSIQAGVKSIEHGHLIDEATMELIARKEVWLCMQPFTLDDNQYPTQEQQEKHKMIVQNADNAYRLAKKYQVKLGWGTDLLFNPANTKNQNKDIGKLKNWFNNFEILRMVTYDNARLLSLSGS
;
A
#
# COMPACT_ATOMS: atom_id res chain seq x y z
N PHE A 1 -26.26 36.50 -2.04
CA PHE A 1 -26.89 36.28 -0.74
C PHE A 1 -27.15 34.78 -0.58
N ILE A 2 -26.19 34.01 -0.15
CA ILE A 2 -26.40 32.67 0.37
C ILE A 2 -25.83 32.74 1.78
N ASP A 3 -26.74 32.63 2.75
CA ASP A 3 -26.47 32.61 4.18
C ASP A 3 -25.42 31.54 4.49
N LYS A 4 -24.32 31.97 5.09
CA LYS A 4 -23.47 31.13 5.89
C LYS A 4 -24.32 30.61 7.04
N ILE A 5 -24.90 29.43 6.88
CA ILE A 5 -25.31 28.62 8.02
C ILE A 5 -23.99 28.20 8.65
N ALA A 6 -23.60 28.90 9.72
CA ALA A 6 -22.60 28.41 10.63
C ALA A 6 -23.13 27.10 11.23
N SER A 7 -22.70 25.97 10.68
CA SER A 7 -22.76 24.72 11.42
C SER A 7 -21.92 24.93 12.66
N PHE A 8 -22.55 25.07 13.81
CA PHE A 8 -21.90 24.84 15.09
C PHE A 8 -21.42 23.39 15.01
N ASP A 9 -20.16 23.16 14.69
CA ASP A 9 -19.49 21.89 14.91
C ASP A 9 -19.54 21.65 16.43
N MET A 10 -20.58 20.94 16.88
CA MET A 10 -20.62 20.47 18.26
C MET A 10 -19.43 19.53 18.43
N GLU A 11 -18.52 19.86 19.34
CA GLU A 11 -17.36 19.01 19.63
C GLU A 11 -17.84 17.57 19.87
N GLN A 12 -17.44 16.68 18.96
CA GLN A 12 -17.79 15.28 19.09
C GLN A 12 -16.94 14.65 20.19
N THR A 13 -17.60 14.32 21.30
CA THR A 13 -16.97 13.63 22.43
C THR A 13 -17.33 12.15 22.42
N ILE A 14 -16.32 11.28 22.44
CA ILE A 14 -16.47 9.83 22.57
C ILE A 14 -15.63 9.37 23.76
N LEU A 15 -16.26 8.68 24.71
CA LEU A 15 -15.59 8.04 25.82
C LEU A 15 -15.70 6.52 25.66
N ILE A 16 -14.58 5.86 25.43
CA ILE A 16 -14.47 4.40 25.40
C ILE A 16 -13.99 3.95 26.77
N LYS A 17 -14.84 3.21 27.50
CA LYS A 17 -14.59 2.80 28.87
C LYS A 17 -14.27 1.31 28.96
N ASN A 18 -13.54 0.97 30.03
CA ASN A 18 -13.35 -0.40 30.46
C ASN A 18 -12.76 -1.28 29.34
N VAL A 19 -11.63 -0.83 28.76
CA VAL A 19 -10.93 -1.52 27.67
C VAL A 19 -9.51 -1.91 28.08
N ARG A 20 -9.04 -3.01 27.49
CA ARG A 20 -7.64 -3.41 27.54
C ARG A 20 -6.90 -2.78 26.35
N ILE A 21 -6.07 -1.78 26.60
CA ILE A 21 -5.45 -0.93 25.58
C ILE A 21 -4.12 -1.54 25.17
N PHE A 22 -3.97 -1.78 23.86
CA PHE A 22 -2.70 -1.97 23.15
C PHE A 22 -2.35 -0.67 22.42
N ASN A 23 -1.23 -0.04 22.76
CA ASN A 23 -0.84 1.27 22.21
C ASN A 23 0.00 1.20 20.91
N GLY A 24 0.31 -0.01 20.42
CA GLY A 24 1.12 -0.22 19.21
C GLY A 24 2.64 -0.31 19.47
N THR A 25 3.12 0.10 20.64
CA THR A 25 4.57 0.16 20.94
C THR A 25 5.01 -0.77 22.07
N ASP A 26 4.14 -1.04 23.04
CA ASP A 26 4.44 -1.82 24.22
C ASP A 26 3.80 -3.20 24.15
N GLU A 27 4.54 -4.23 24.53
CA GLU A 27 4.01 -5.60 24.56
C GLU A 27 2.92 -5.76 25.63
N LYS A 28 3.06 -5.03 26.73
CA LYS A 28 2.09 -5.07 27.81
C LYS A 28 0.91 -4.16 27.53
N THR A 29 -0.30 -4.73 27.68
CA THR A 29 -1.55 -3.98 27.60
C THR A 29 -1.94 -3.45 28.98
N VAL A 30 -2.62 -2.30 29.03
CA VAL A 30 -3.13 -1.70 30.25
C VAL A 30 -4.65 -1.60 30.23
N MET A 31 -5.29 -1.75 31.39
CA MET A 31 -6.72 -1.45 31.52
C MET A 31 -6.90 0.07 31.61
N GLY A 32 -7.88 0.61 30.90
CA GLY A 32 -8.10 2.06 30.93
C GLY A 32 -9.38 2.50 30.22
N ASP A 33 -9.61 3.81 30.31
CA ASP A 33 -10.61 4.55 29.56
C ASP A 33 -9.90 5.50 28.59
N ILE A 34 -10.49 5.74 27.42
CA ILE A 34 -9.97 6.66 26.40
C ILE A 34 -11.03 7.71 26.09
N LEU A 35 -10.66 8.98 26.25
CA LEU A 35 -11.44 10.12 25.82
C LEU A 35 -10.96 10.60 24.45
N ILE A 36 -11.87 10.68 23.52
CA ILE A 36 -11.65 11.22 22.18
C ILE A 36 -12.47 12.51 22.06
N LEU A 37 -11.80 13.60 21.70
CA LEU A 37 -12.44 14.88 21.35
C LEU A 37 -12.23 15.11 19.84
N ASN A 38 -13.33 15.25 19.14
CA ASN A 38 -13.34 15.33 17.68
C ASN A 38 -12.66 14.09 17.05
N ASN A 39 -11.50 14.22 16.46
CA ASN A 39 -10.74 13.17 15.80
C ASN A 39 -9.39 12.85 16.49
N ARG A 40 -9.22 13.29 17.77
CA ARG A 40 -7.97 13.11 18.51
C ARG A 40 -8.19 12.41 19.85
N ILE A 41 -7.27 11.52 20.20
CA ILE A 41 -7.19 10.98 21.56
C ILE A 41 -6.75 12.14 22.47
N ASN A 42 -7.65 12.54 23.36
CA ASN A 42 -7.41 13.63 24.30
C ASN A 42 -6.75 13.12 25.59
N LYS A 43 -7.28 12.01 26.14
CA LYS A 43 -6.81 11.46 27.42
C LYS A 43 -6.93 9.94 27.43
N ILE A 44 -5.94 9.30 28.05
CA ILE A 44 -5.97 7.90 28.45
C ILE A 44 -5.77 7.88 29.96
N ALA A 45 -6.59 7.16 30.71
CA ALA A 45 -6.51 7.10 32.16
C ALA A 45 -7.04 5.77 32.70
N GLU A 46 -6.87 5.55 34.01
CA GLU A 46 -7.40 4.38 34.71
C GLU A 46 -8.93 4.28 34.61
N PRO A 47 -9.49 3.05 34.60
CA PRO A 47 -10.93 2.85 34.48
C PRO A 47 -11.74 3.65 35.52
N GLY A 48 -12.80 4.33 35.04
CA GLY A 48 -13.70 5.08 35.89
C GLY A 48 -13.22 6.48 36.33
N THR A 49 -12.02 6.91 35.88
CA THR A 49 -11.47 8.22 36.27
C THR A 49 -11.86 9.35 35.32
N ILE A 50 -12.40 9.03 34.12
CA ILE A 50 -12.86 10.02 33.14
C ILE A 50 -14.37 10.11 33.19
N SER A 51 -14.90 11.33 33.35
CA SER A 51 -16.31 11.65 33.13
C SER A 51 -16.41 12.59 31.93
N ALA A 52 -17.27 12.30 30.98
CA ALA A 52 -17.53 13.14 29.82
C ALA A 52 -18.97 12.98 29.37
N GLU A 53 -19.53 14.07 28.83
CA GLU A 53 -20.82 14.05 28.14
C GLU A 53 -20.58 13.73 26.66
N GLY A 54 -21.46 12.96 26.04
CA GLY A 54 -21.34 12.53 24.64
C GLY A 54 -21.58 11.05 24.42
N THR A 55 -20.97 10.47 23.39
CA THR A 55 -21.11 9.04 23.11
C THR A 55 -20.25 8.22 24.05
N ILE A 56 -20.88 7.32 24.82
CA ILE A 56 -20.17 6.41 25.73
C ILE A 56 -20.21 4.99 25.18
N ILE A 57 -19.05 4.37 25.04
CA ILE A 57 -18.88 2.98 24.58
C ILE A 57 -18.25 2.18 25.72
N ASP A 58 -18.99 1.22 26.30
CA ASP A 58 -18.43 0.28 27.27
C ASP A 58 -17.78 -0.89 26.53
N GLY A 59 -16.46 -0.99 26.59
CA GLY A 59 -15.70 -2.05 25.97
C GLY A 59 -15.78 -3.40 26.69
N LYS A 60 -16.31 -3.46 27.91
CA LYS A 60 -16.53 -4.70 28.70
C LYS A 60 -15.27 -5.57 28.81
N GLY A 61 -14.12 -4.94 29.02
CA GLY A 61 -12.81 -5.61 29.11
C GLY A 61 -12.24 -6.07 27.78
N LYS A 62 -12.84 -5.72 26.64
CA LYS A 62 -12.31 -6.06 25.30
C LYS A 62 -11.02 -5.31 24.99
N PHE A 63 -10.28 -5.83 24.03
CA PHE A 63 -9.10 -5.15 23.53
C PHE A 63 -9.48 -3.94 22.66
N LEU A 64 -8.78 -2.85 22.90
CA LEU A 64 -8.77 -1.66 22.04
C LEU A 64 -7.34 -1.47 21.51
N MET A 65 -7.20 -1.29 20.21
CA MET A 65 -5.92 -1.13 19.54
C MET A 65 -6.01 -0.06 18.44
N PRO A 66 -4.87 0.47 17.95
CA PRO A 66 -4.87 1.30 16.75
C PRO A 66 -5.50 0.55 15.57
N GLY A 67 -6.15 1.28 14.66
CA GLY A 67 -6.67 0.68 13.44
C GLY A 67 -5.57 0.01 12.62
N LEU A 68 -5.89 -1.09 11.94
CA LEU A 68 -4.97 -1.79 11.07
C LEU A 68 -4.59 -0.93 9.87
N ILE A 69 -3.36 -1.09 9.42
CA ILE A 69 -2.82 -0.42 8.22
C ILE A 69 -2.36 -1.49 7.24
N ASP A 70 -2.89 -1.47 6.03
CA ASP A 70 -2.35 -2.23 4.91
C ASP A 70 -1.42 -1.32 4.11
N ALA A 71 -0.11 -1.60 4.15
CA ALA A 71 0.89 -0.73 3.53
C ALA A 71 1.21 -1.10 2.07
N HIS A 72 0.50 -2.08 1.49
CA HIS A 72 0.57 -2.43 0.08
C HIS A 72 -0.79 -2.96 -0.39
N TRP A 73 -1.67 -2.04 -0.73
CA TRP A 73 -3.03 -2.33 -1.16
C TRP A 73 -3.30 -1.70 -2.52
N HIS A 74 -4.22 -2.26 -3.26
CA HIS A 74 -4.68 -1.75 -4.55
C HIS A 74 -6.20 -1.53 -4.51
N SER A 75 -6.65 -0.37 -4.04
CA SER A 75 -8.07 -0.09 -3.77
C SER A 75 -8.98 -0.28 -4.98
N TYR A 76 -8.46 -0.02 -6.17
CA TYR A 76 -9.18 -0.20 -7.43
C TYR A 76 -9.02 -1.62 -7.98
N MET A 77 -7.80 -2.18 -7.94
CA MET A 77 -7.51 -3.47 -8.59
C MET A 77 -7.91 -4.67 -7.73
N CYS A 78 -8.02 -4.53 -6.40
CA CYS A 78 -8.41 -5.64 -5.51
C CYS A 78 -9.81 -6.20 -5.80
N CYS A 79 -10.74 -5.32 -6.22
CA CYS A 79 -12.14 -5.66 -6.46
C CYS A 79 -12.50 -5.81 -7.95
N ASN A 80 -11.52 -5.64 -8.84
CA ASN A 80 -11.66 -5.79 -10.29
C ASN A 80 -10.74 -6.91 -10.79
N THR A 81 -11.23 -7.73 -11.70
CA THR A 81 -10.38 -8.70 -12.40
C THR A 81 -9.50 -8.00 -13.44
N MET A 82 -8.47 -8.69 -13.96
CA MET A 82 -7.68 -8.18 -15.07
C MET A 82 -8.55 -7.88 -16.31
N ILE A 83 -9.55 -8.72 -16.56
CA ILE A 83 -10.51 -8.49 -17.67
C ILE A 83 -11.34 -7.24 -17.40
N ASP A 84 -11.82 -7.03 -16.16
CA ASP A 84 -12.52 -5.79 -15.80
C ASP A 84 -11.64 -4.56 -16.06
N LEU A 85 -10.36 -4.62 -15.67
CA LEU A 85 -9.39 -3.53 -15.88
C LEU A 85 -9.24 -3.15 -17.35
N LEU A 86 -9.25 -4.15 -18.24
CA LEU A 86 -8.99 -3.97 -19.68
C LEU A 86 -10.24 -3.63 -20.48
N THR A 87 -11.44 -4.05 -20.05
CA THR A 87 -12.63 -4.06 -20.90
C THR A 87 -13.90 -3.47 -20.28
N ALA A 88 -13.97 -3.34 -18.93
CA ALA A 88 -15.17 -2.85 -18.30
C ALA A 88 -15.27 -1.32 -18.35
N GLU A 89 -16.49 -0.83 -18.24
CA GLU A 89 -16.78 0.60 -18.17
C GLU A 89 -16.21 1.19 -16.86
N THR A 90 -15.54 2.35 -16.97
CA THR A 90 -14.75 2.93 -15.89
C THR A 90 -15.58 3.29 -14.65
N TYR A 91 -16.79 3.83 -14.83
CA TYR A 91 -17.65 4.19 -13.69
C TYR A 91 -18.16 2.95 -12.94
N TYR A 92 -18.42 1.85 -13.66
CA TYR A 92 -18.79 0.58 -13.05
C TYR A 92 -17.66 0.06 -12.12
N THR A 93 -16.42 0.05 -12.61
CA THR A 93 -15.27 -0.42 -11.84
C THR A 93 -14.96 0.50 -10.65
N GLN A 94 -15.17 1.81 -10.78
CA GLN A 94 -15.04 2.77 -9.68
C GLN A 94 -16.12 2.58 -8.60
N LEU A 95 -17.36 2.28 -8.98
CA LEU A 95 -18.42 1.96 -8.02
C LEU A 95 -18.11 0.69 -7.22
N LYS A 96 -17.54 -0.34 -7.87
CA LYS A 96 -17.04 -1.54 -7.17
C LYS A 96 -15.98 -1.17 -6.12
N ALA A 97 -15.02 -0.30 -6.49
CA ALA A 97 -13.98 0.17 -5.56
C ALA A 97 -14.57 0.93 -4.36
N GLY A 98 -15.60 1.76 -4.59
CA GLY A 98 -16.31 2.45 -3.51
C GLY A 98 -17.00 1.49 -2.53
N VAL A 99 -17.66 0.45 -3.03
CA VAL A 99 -18.26 -0.59 -2.18
C VAL A 99 -17.19 -1.36 -1.40
N GLU A 100 -16.07 -1.69 -2.03
CA GLU A 100 -14.99 -2.44 -1.40
C GLU A 100 -14.26 -1.60 -0.34
N ALA A 101 -14.15 -0.29 -0.52
CA ALA A 101 -13.57 0.62 0.50
C ALA A 101 -14.33 0.53 1.84
N GLY A 102 -15.68 0.53 1.81
CA GLY A 102 -16.49 0.33 3.01
C GLY A 102 -16.23 -1.03 3.68
N LYS A 103 -16.09 -2.10 2.89
CA LYS A 103 -15.76 -3.44 3.40
C LYS A 103 -14.35 -3.50 3.98
N THR A 104 -13.38 -2.81 3.38
CA THR A 104 -12.00 -2.70 3.88
C THR A 104 -12.00 -2.07 5.27
N LEU A 105 -12.73 -0.97 5.46
CA LEU A 105 -12.89 -0.33 6.77
C LEU A 105 -13.52 -1.29 7.79
N MET A 106 -14.56 -2.03 7.41
CA MET A 106 -15.23 -2.99 8.28
C MET A 106 -14.38 -4.21 8.63
N ARG A 107 -13.33 -4.51 7.86
CA ARG A 107 -12.31 -5.50 8.21
C ARG A 107 -11.28 -4.98 9.22
N GLY A 108 -11.40 -3.71 9.66
CA GLY A 108 -10.53 -3.09 10.65
C GLY A 108 -9.37 -2.30 10.07
N PHE A 109 -9.23 -2.22 8.76
CA PHE A 109 -8.21 -1.40 8.11
C PHE A 109 -8.69 0.04 8.02
N THR A 110 -8.19 0.88 8.92
CA THR A 110 -8.56 2.31 8.99
C THR A 110 -7.70 3.18 8.10
N THR A 111 -6.58 2.66 7.64
CA THR A 111 -5.64 3.33 6.75
C THR A 111 -5.05 2.32 5.76
N ILE A 112 -4.83 2.76 4.54
CA ILE A 112 -4.15 1.98 3.50
C ILE A 112 -3.15 2.86 2.74
N ARG A 113 -2.01 2.27 2.36
CA ARG A 113 -1.10 2.82 1.36
C ARG A 113 -1.44 2.16 0.03
N ASP A 114 -2.05 2.93 -0.86
CA ASP A 114 -2.41 2.43 -2.18
C ASP A 114 -1.18 2.42 -3.10
N ALA A 115 -0.83 1.23 -3.53
CA ALA A 115 0.38 0.95 -4.31
C ALA A 115 0.18 1.11 -5.82
N GLY A 116 -0.96 1.61 -6.26
CA GLY A 116 -1.21 1.96 -7.65
C GLY A 116 -2.63 1.74 -8.12
N GLY A 117 -3.08 2.67 -8.94
CA GLY A 117 -4.39 2.66 -9.55
C GLY A 117 -5.08 4.03 -9.55
N PRO A 118 -6.25 4.14 -10.23
CA PRO A 118 -7.00 5.39 -10.36
C PRO A 118 -7.85 5.66 -9.10
N VAL A 119 -7.21 6.08 -8.00
CA VAL A 119 -7.85 6.14 -6.67
C VAL A 119 -8.07 7.55 -6.12
N PHE A 120 -7.65 8.62 -6.82
CA PHE A 120 -7.79 9.97 -6.32
C PHE A 120 -9.25 10.39 -6.10
N GLY A 121 -10.17 10.01 -7.01
CA GLY A 121 -11.60 10.23 -6.85
C GLY A 121 -12.20 9.45 -5.68
N LEU A 122 -11.80 8.19 -5.52
CA LEU A 122 -12.20 7.36 -4.38
C LEU A 122 -11.75 7.97 -3.06
N LYS A 123 -10.46 8.36 -2.96
CA LYS A 123 -9.92 9.05 -1.79
C LYS A 123 -10.74 10.29 -1.45
N ARG A 124 -11.00 11.15 -2.45
CA ARG A 124 -11.77 12.38 -2.26
C ARG A 124 -13.18 12.09 -1.74
N ALA A 125 -13.88 11.11 -2.31
CA ALA A 125 -15.23 10.74 -1.87
C ALA A 125 -15.25 10.23 -0.41
N ILE A 126 -14.20 9.53 0.03
CA ILE A 126 -14.05 9.09 1.42
C ILE A 126 -13.72 10.28 2.33
N ASP A 127 -12.77 11.13 1.95
CA ASP A 127 -12.34 12.29 2.74
C ASP A 127 -13.48 13.31 2.94
N GLU A 128 -14.36 13.47 1.94
CA GLU A 128 -15.57 14.32 2.01
C GLU A 128 -16.75 13.62 2.72
N GLY A 129 -16.61 12.36 3.14
CA GLY A 129 -17.67 11.60 3.83
C GLY A 129 -18.82 11.16 2.93
N ILE A 130 -18.68 11.21 1.61
CA ILE A 130 -19.70 10.77 0.64
C ILE A 130 -19.91 9.26 0.75
N ILE A 131 -18.83 8.50 0.92
CA ILE A 131 -18.85 7.05 1.13
C ILE A 131 -17.93 6.65 2.31
N PRO A 132 -18.24 5.55 3.03
CA PRO A 132 -17.36 5.05 4.05
C PRO A 132 -16.11 4.37 3.44
N GLY A 133 -14.96 4.54 4.07
CA GLY A 133 -13.73 3.87 3.67
C GLY A 133 -12.55 4.20 4.59
N PRO A 134 -11.40 3.52 4.42
CA PRO A 134 -10.18 3.84 5.13
C PRO A 134 -9.56 5.14 4.61
N ARG A 135 -8.71 5.77 5.40
CA ARG A 135 -7.82 6.83 4.90
C ARG A 135 -6.90 6.25 3.83
N ILE A 136 -6.84 6.86 2.66
CA ILE A 136 -6.02 6.40 1.52
C ILE A 136 -4.79 7.30 1.36
N TYR A 137 -3.60 6.67 1.31
CA TYR A 137 -2.33 7.27 0.87
C TYR A 137 -2.05 6.79 -0.56
N PRO A 138 -2.43 7.54 -1.60
CA PRO A 138 -2.40 7.09 -2.98
C PRO A 138 -1.04 7.29 -3.63
N SER A 139 -0.60 6.37 -4.48
CA SER A 139 0.52 6.57 -5.41
C SER A 139 0.07 7.02 -6.82
N GLY A 140 -1.20 6.86 -7.14
CA GLY A 140 -1.71 7.11 -8.49
C GLY A 140 -1.33 6.02 -9.47
N SER A 141 -1.17 6.37 -10.74
CA SER A 141 -0.82 5.41 -11.79
C SER A 141 0.51 4.72 -11.51
N LEU A 142 0.56 3.40 -11.73
CA LEU A 142 1.82 2.64 -11.75
C LEU A 142 2.72 3.19 -12.86
N ILE A 143 3.96 3.55 -12.57
CA ILE A 143 4.92 4.01 -13.58
C ILE A 143 5.77 2.81 -14.01
N SER A 144 5.74 2.47 -15.30
CA SER A 144 6.43 1.31 -15.86
C SER A 144 7.09 1.66 -17.18
N GLN A 145 8.20 0.99 -17.49
CA GLN A 145 8.79 1.05 -18.81
C GLN A 145 8.01 0.23 -19.83
N THR A 146 8.28 0.43 -21.13
CA THR A 146 7.80 -0.45 -22.20
C THR A 146 8.20 -1.90 -21.93
N GLY A 147 7.22 -2.82 -21.97
CA GLY A 147 7.40 -4.23 -21.66
C GLY A 147 7.72 -4.53 -20.19
N GLY A 148 7.55 -3.57 -19.28
CA GLY A 148 7.75 -3.74 -17.86
C GLY A 148 6.51 -4.27 -17.15
N HIS A 149 6.63 -4.48 -15.82
CA HIS A 149 5.60 -5.13 -15.01
C HIS A 149 4.25 -4.41 -15.00
N GLY A 150 4.21 -3.10 -15.21
CA GLY A 150 2.97 -2.30 -15.32
C GLY A 150 2.52 -2.04 -16.75
N ASP A 151 3.12 -2.67 -17.75
CA ASP A 151 2.68 -2.57 -19.15
C ASP A 151 1.59 -3.60 -19.43
N PHE A 152 0.33 -3.16 -19.31
CA PHE A 152 -0.87 -4.01 -19.49
C PHE A 152 -1.33 -4.14 -20.94
N ARG A 153 -0.51 -3.73 -21.92
CA ARG A 153 -0.87 -3.90 -23.34
C ARG A 153 -0.92 -5.37 -23.71
N ALA A 154 -1.84 -5.72 -24.61
CA ALA A 154 -1.88 -7.06 -25.18
C ALA A 154 -0.77 -7.23 -26.24
N VAL A 155 -0.38 -8.49 -26.50
CA VAL A 155 0.68 -8.81 -27.50
C VAL A 155 0.34 -8.26 -28.91
N TYR A 156 -0.93 -8.19 -29.22
CA TYR A 156 -1.42 -7.72 -30.52
C TYR A 156 -1.59 -6.18 -30.59
N ASP A 157 -1.39 -5.47 -29.48
CA ASP A 157 -1.43 -4.01 -29.49
C ASP A 157 -0.25 -3.46 -30.27
N ASP A 158 -0.50 -2.45 -31.09
CA ASP A 158 0.55 -1.81 -31.88
C ASP A 158 1.65 -1.24 -30.98
N PRO A 159 2.94 -1.33 -31.41
CA PRO A 159 4.03 -0.64 -30.75
C PRO A 159 3.72 0.85 -30.64
N ARG A 160 3.97 1.46 -29.49
CA ARG A 160 3.79 2.89 -29.31
C ARG A 160 4.79 3.63 -30.20
N PRO A 161 4.35 4.40 -31.21
CA PRO A 161 5.27 5.18 -32.03
C PRO A 161 6.00 6.21 -31.14
N PHE A 162 7.29 6.40 -31.39
CA PHE A 162 8.08 7.40 -30.68
C PHE A 162 7.43 8.78 -30.80
N GLY A 163 7.19 9.43 -29.67
CA GLY A 163 6.52 10.74 -29.61
C GLY A 163 4.99 10.71 -29.81
N CYS A 164 4.35 9.53 -29.89
CA CYS A 164 2.90 9.44 -29.99
C CYS A 164 2.23 9.78 -28.65
N CYS A 165 1.20 10.61 -28.70
CA CYS A 165 0.36 10.94 -27.54
C CYS A 165 -0.83 9.97 -27.36
N CYS A 166 -0.89 8.88 -28.10
CA CYS A 166 -1.98 7.90 -28.03
C CYS A 166 -1.82 7.05 -26.76
N LEU A 167 -2.67 7.31 -25.77
CA LEU A 167 -2.70 6.55 -24.53
C LEU A 167 -3.50 5.25 -24.71
N THR A 168 -3.02 4.16 -24.12
CA THR A 168 -3.77 2.91 -23.97
C THR A 168 -4.98 3.11 -23.06
N HIS A 169 -5.88 2.12 -23.00
CA HIS A 169 -7.03 2.18 -22.10
C HIS A 169 -6.58 2.30 -20.63
N THR A 170 -5.61 1.50 -20.20
CA THR A 170 -5.09 1.50 -18.83
C THR A 170 -4.41 2.82 -18.45
N GLU A 171 -3.76 3.49 -19.38
CA GLU A 171 -3.22 4.83 -19.17
C GLU A 171 -4.33 5.89 -19.07
N LYS A 172 -5.35 5.81 -19.94
CA LYS A 172 -6.51 6.75 -19.92
C LYS A 172 -7.27 6.71 -18.62
N ILE A 173 -7.47 5.53 -18.05
CA ILE A 173 -8.16 5.39 -16.76
C ILE A 173 -7.24 5.67 -15.55
N GLY A 174 -5.94 5.84 -15.76
CA GLY A 174 -4.97 6.12 -14.70
C GLY A 174 -4.51 4.89 -13.91
N ALA A 175 -4.64 3.69 -14.48
CA ALA A 175 -4.16 2.47 -13.83
C ALA A 175 -2.62 2.36 -13.89
N ALA A 176 -2.04 2.64 -15.07
CA ALA A 176 -0.61 2.65 -15.28
C ALA A 176 -0.22 3.78 -16.25
N ILE A 177 1.05 4.12 -16.29
CA ILE A 177 1.65 5.03 -17.28
C ILE A 177 2.93 4.37 -17.78
N ILE A 178 3.05 4.25 -19.11
CA ILE A 178 4.27 3.78 -19.74
C ILE A 178 5.17 4.98 -20.03
N ALA A 179 6.34 4.99 -19.39
CA ALA A 179 7.27 6.11 -19.44
C ALA A 179 8.72 5.58 -19.60
N ASP A 180 9.31 5.84 -20.73
CA ASP A 180 10.70 5.48 -21.04
C ASP A 180 11.55 6.74 -21.11
N GLY A 181 12.69 6.73 -20.46
CA GLY A 181 13.62 7.85 -20.38
C GLY A 181 13.31 8.83 -19.23
N VAL A 182 14.35 9.57 -18.85
CA VAL A 182 14.36 10.50 -17.71
C VAL A 182 13.21 11.52 -17.79
N ASP A 183 12.95 12.08 -18.96
CA ASP A 183 11.94 13.12 -19.15
C ASP A 183 10.53 12.55 -18.98
N ALA A 184 10.24 11.39 -19.57
CA ALA A 184 8.92 10.75 -19.48
C ALA A 184 8.61 10.31 -18.04
N VAL A 185 9.58 9.69 -17.36
CA VAL A 185 9.46 9.29 -15.94
C VAL A 185 9.24 10.53 -15.04
N THR A 186 9.97 11.61 -15.30
CA THR A 186 9.78 12.88 -14.55
C THR A 186 8.36 13.43 -14.74
N VAL A 187 7.84 13.45 -15.97
CA VAL A 187 6.48 13.91 -16.27
C VAL A 187 5.44 13.03 -15.58
N ALA A 188 5.61 11.71 -15.66
CA ALA A 188 4.70 10.74 -15.03
C ALA A 188 4.66 10.93 -13.50
N ALA A 189 5.82 11.03 -12.84
CA ALA A 189 5.92 11.28 -11.40
C ALA A 189 5.26 12.60 -10.99
N ARG A 190 5.59 13.70 -11.69
CA ARG A 190 5.01 15.02 -11.42
C ARG A 190 3.49 15.04 -11.65
N ASN A 191 2.98 14.29 -12.62
CA ASN A 191 1.54 14.21 -12.86
C ASN A 191 0.81 13.48 -11.72
N ASN A 192 1.35 12.37 -11.20
CA ASN A 192 0.81 11.72 -10.03
C ASN A 192 0.82 12.66 -8.81
N LEU A 193 1.93 13.38 -8.57
CA LEU A 193 2.05 14.37 -7.49
C LEU A 193 1.03 15.52 -7.65
N ARG A 194 0.84 16.04 -8.86
CA ARG A 194 -0.17 17.05 -9.16
C ARG A 194 -1.59 16.60 -8.83
N LEU A 195 -1.87 15.31 -8.97
CA LEU A 195 -3.18 14.70 -8.65
C LEU A 195 -3.34 14.42 -7.14
N GLY A 196 -2.29 14.58 -6.34
CA GLY A 196 -2.31 14.38 -4.89
C GLY A 196 -1.72 13.06 -4.41
N ALA A 197 -0.77 12.49 -5.17
CA ALA A 197 -0.05 11.30 -4.72
C ALA A 197 0.73 11.57 -3.44
N SER A 198 0.61 10.65 -2.47
CA SER A 198 1.34 10.66 -1.20
C SER A 198 2.74 10.04 -1.32
N GLN A 199 2.95 9.20 -2.30
CA GLN A 199 4.22 8.58 -2.71
C GLN A 199 4.15 8.24 -4.20
N ILE A 200 5.29 7.92 -4.81
CA ILE A 200 5.37 7.47 -6.21
C ILE A 200 5.63 5.97 -6.24
N LYS A 201 4.88 5.22 -7.06
CA LYS A 201 5.12 3.79 -7.33
C LYS A 201 5.77 3.62 -8.69
N LEU A 202 6.96 3.01 -8.70
CA LEU A 202 7.73 2.69 -9.89
C LEU A 202 7.95 1.17 -9.98
N MET A 203 7.92 0.60 -11.19
CA MET A 203 8.20 -0.81 -11.44
C MET A 203 9.66 -0.96 -11.84
N THR A 204 10.55 -1.43 -10.94
CA THR A 204 11.99 -1.54 -11.21
C THR A 204 12.46 -2.99 -11.38
N GLY A 205 11.56 -3.93 -11.31
CA GLY A 205 11.81 -5.35 -11.56
C GLY A 205 10.61 -6.05 -12.19
N GLY A 206 10.83 -7.23 -12.72
CA GLY A 206 9.77 -8.08 -13.24
C GLY A 206 8.87 -8.65 -12.15
N GLY A 207 7.71 -9.19 -12.55
CA GLY A 207 6.69 -9.65 -11.61
C GLY A 207 5.99 -10.95 -11.99
N VAL A 208 5.12 -11.39 -11.09
CA VAL A 208 4.36 -12.65 -11.24
C VAL A 208 3.13 -12.46 -12.11
N ALA A 209 2.38 -11.39 -11.89
CA ALA A 209 1.09 -11.17 -12.53
C ALA A 209 1.20 -10.80 -14.01
N SER A 210 2.31 -10.24 -14.44
CA SER A 210 2.59 -9.86 -15.82
C SER A 210 2.96 -11.04 -16.70
N LEU A 211 2.71 -10.91 -18.01
CA LEU A 211 2.91 -11.99 -18.98
C LEU A 211 4.24 -11.91 -19.72
N TYR A 212 4.90 -10.75 -19.74
CA TYR A 212 5.99 -10.48 -20.70
C TYR A 212 7.34 -10.26 -20.06
N ASP A 213 7.42 -10.00 -18.77
CA ASP A 213 8.64 -9.80 -18.02
C ASP A 213 8.97 -11.02 -17.14
N ARG A 214 10.26 -11.29 -16.97
CA ARG A 214 10.75 -12.36 -16.09
C ARG A 214 11.01 -11.80 -14.70
N LEU A 215 10.92 -12.61 -13.64
CA LEU A 215 11.25 -12.19 -12.26
C LEU A 215 12.66 -11.63 -12.14
N GLN A 216 13.60 -12.09 -12.97
CA GLN A 216 15.00 -11.69 -12.97
C GLN A 216 15.26 -10.36 -13.68
N ASP A 217 14.28 -9.81 -14.37
CA ASP A 217 14.48 -8.58 -15.13
C ASP A 217 14.69 -7.39 -14.20
N SER A 218 15.73 -6.63 -14.48
CA SER A 218 15.93 -5.30 -13.90
C SER A 218 15.37 -4.28 -14.85
N GLN A 219 14.34 -3.57 -14.42
CA GLN A 219 13.65 -2.56 -15.22
C GLN A 219 14.15 -1.17 -14.84
N TYR A 220 14.11 -0.28 -15.78
CA TYR A 220 14.68 1.08 -15.70
C TYR A 220 16.21 1.15 -15.49
N PHE A 221 16.82 2.13 -16.09
CA PHE A 221 18.18 2.56 -15.76
C PHE A 221 18.18 3.36 -14.44
N GLU A 222 19.34 3.49 -13.82
CA GLU A 222 19.48 4.20 -12.55
C GLU A 222 19.04 5.67 -12.67
N GLU A 223 19.36 6.31 -13.78
CA GLU A 223 19.02 7.72 -14.04
C GLU A 223 17.51 7.94 -14.14
N GLU A 224 16.77 6.98 -14.68
CA GLU A 224 15.31 7.03 -14.77
C GLU A 224 14.66 6.90 -13.39
N ILE A 225 15.15 5.96 -12.57
CA ILE A 225 14.72 5.78 -11.20
C ILE A 225 15.02 7.06 -10.38
N HIS A 226 16.24 7.60 -10.55
CA HIS A 226 16.68 8.84 -9.89
C HIS A 226 15.80 10.04 -10.27
N ALA A 227 15.32 10.10 -11.51
CA ALA A 227 14.41 11.15 -11.97
C ALA A 227 13.09 11.13 -11.20
N ALA A 228 12.50 9.94 -10.96
CA ALA A 228 11.32 9.80 -10.13
C ALA A 228 11.60 10.17 -8.68
N VAL A 229 12.76 9.75 -8.13
CA VAL A 229 13.19 10.09 -6.76
C VAL A 229 13.31 11.60 -6.59
N LYS A 230 13.99 12.29 -7.51
CA LYS A 230 14.10 13.75 -7.47
C LYS A 230 12.77 14.48 -7.55
N ALA A 231 11.84 13.99 -8.37
CA ALA A 231 10.50 14.56 -8.44
C ALA A 231 9.75 14.40 -7.11
N ALA A 232 9.85 13.24 -6.47
CA ALA A 232 9.23 12.96 -5.19
C ALA A 232 9.85 13.79 -4.05
N GLU A 233 11.19 13.84 -3.95
CA GLU A 233 11.90 14.64 -2.95
C GLU A 233 11.54 16.12 -3.02
N ASN A 234 11.46 16.69 -4.23
CA ASN A 234 11.05 18.09 -4.44
C ASN A 234 9.61 18.37 -3.98
N ALA A 235 8.78 17.35 -3.89
CA ALA A 235 7.40 17.43 -3.38
C ALA A 235 7.28 16.99 -1.90
N GLY A 236 8.41 16.73 -1.22
CA GLY A 236 8.42 16.34 0.19
C GLY A 236 7.97 14.89 0.44
N THR A 237 8.09 14.01 -0.57
CA THR A 237 7.69 12.60 -0.45
C THR A 237 8.77 11.65 -1.01
N TYR A 238 8.43 10.40 -1.26
CA TYR A 238 9.38 9.33 -1.59
C TYR A 238 8.89 8.44 -2.75
N VAL A 239 9.81 7.61 -3.24
CA VAL A 239 9.52 6.55 -4.21
C VAL A 239 9.51 5.20 -3.51
N MET A 240 8.49 4.39 -3.82
CA MET A 240 8.40 2.96 -3.54
C MET A 240 8.49 2.17 -4.84
N VAL A 241 9.15 1.01 -4.80
CA VAL A 241 9.39 0.22 -6.02
C VAL A 241 8.95 -1.22 -5.89
N HIS A 242 8.30 -1.74 -6.96
CA HIS A 242 8.09 -3.17 -7.13
C HIS A 242 9.39 -3.82 -7.61
N VAL A 243 9.90 -4.82 -6.89
CA VAL A 243 11.13 -5.51 -7.25
C VAL A 243 11.33 -6.78 -6.43
N TYR A 244 11.92 -7.82 -7.03
CA TYR A 244 12.21 -9.09 -6.34
C TYR A 244 13.68 -9.40 -6.17
N VAL A 245 14.52 -9.05 -7.14
CA VAL A 245 15.90 -9.57 -7.27
C VAL A 245 16.97 -8.59 -6.76
N PRO A 246 18.09 -9.11 -6.21
CA PRO A 246 19.14 -8.31 -5.58
C PRO A 246 19.69 -7.18 -6.44
N GLN A 247 19.94 -7.46 -7.73
CA GLN A 247 20.51 -6.47 -8.63
C GLN A 247 19.60 -5.24 -8.81
N ALA A 248 18.32 -5.46 -9.04
CA ALA A 248 17.34 -4.38 -9.22
C ALA A 248 17.05 -3.64 -7.90
N ILE A 249 17.05 -4.35 -6.75
CA ILE A 249 16.96 -3.74 -5.42
C ILE A 249 18.15 -2.81 -5.18
N THR A 250 19.38 -3.29 -5.43
CA THR A 250 20.59 -2.51 -5.22
C THR A 250 20.58 -1.24 -6.06
N ARG A 251 20.24 -1.34 -7.37
CA ARG A 251 20.11 -0.19 -8.28
C ARG A 251 19.07 0.82 -7.75
N SER A 252 17.91 0.33 -7.30
CA SER A 252 16.85 1.20 -6.76
C SER A 252 17.31 1.96 -5.50
N ILE A 253 18.05 1.29 -4.61
CA ILE A 253 18.60 1.92 -3.39
C ILE A 253 19.67 2.96 -3.77
N GLN A 254 20.53 2.68 -4.73
CA GLN A 254 21.55 3.62 -5.22
C GLN A 254 20.91 4.87 -5.83
N ALA A 255 19.81 4.71 -6.56
CA ALA A 255 19.03 5.82 -7.09
C ALA A 255 18.28 6.64 -6.03
N GLY A 256 18.23 6.20 -4.76
CA GLY A 256 17.62 6.96 -3.65
C GLY A 256 16.23 6.52 -3.21
N VAL A 257 15.75 5.37 -3.66
CA VAL A 257 14.44 4.79 -3.26
C VAL A 257 14.40 4.55 -1.75
N LYS A 258 13.24 4.77 -1.12
CA LYS A 258 13.05 4.65 0.34
C LYS A 258 12.20 3.44 0.75
N SER A 259 11.48 2.81 -0.16
CA SER A 259 10.65 1.63 0.13
C SER A 259 10.77 0.60 -0.99
N ILE A 260 11.22 -0.59 -0.61
CA ILE A 260 11.26 -1.77 -1.49
C ILE A 260 10.00 -2.57 -1.20
N GLU A 261 9.25 -2.88 -2.23
CA GLU A 261 8.06 -3.74 -2.17
C GLU A 261 8.42 -5.15 -2.65
N HIS A 262 7.96 -6.14 -1.92
CA HIS A 262 8.21 -7.58 -2.15
C HIS A 262 9.61 -8.03 -1.71
N GLY A 263 10.62 -7.96 -2.57
CA GLY A 263 12.00 -8.36 -2.22
C GLY A 263 12.20 -9.83 -1.87
N HIS A 264 11.28 -10.75 -2.25
CA HIS A 264 11.31 -12.15 -1.81
C HIS A 264 12.52 -12.95 -2.29
N LEU A 265 13.17 -12.54 -3.39
CA LEU A 265 14.35 -13.22 -3.94
C LEU A 265 15.67 -12.59 -3.49
N ILE A 266 15.63 -11.84 -2.39
CA ILE A 266 16.77 -11.11 -1.86
C ILE A 266 17.85 -12.04 -1.31
N ASP A 267 19.11 -11.66 -1.52
CA ASP A 267 20.27 -12.27 -0.90
C ASP A 267 20.71 -11.54 0.39
N GLU A 268 21.64 -12.14 1.10
CA GLU A 268 22.10 -11.62 2.38
C GLU A 268 22.80 -10.26 2.24
N ALA A 269 23.64 -10.08 1.21
CA ALA A 269 24.36 -8.84 0.97
C ALA A 269 23.43 -7.65 0.67
N THR A 270 22.36 -7.92 -0.09
CA THR A 270 21.35 -6.91 -0.40
C THR A 270 20.49 -6.59 0.82
N MET A 271 20.17 -7.58 1.68
CA MET A 271 19.45 -7.34 2.92
C MET A 271 20.27 -6.48 3.89
N GLU A 272 21.59 -6.72 4.00
CA GLU A 272 22.50 -5.87 4.76
C GLU A 272 22.56 -4.44 4.21
N LEU A 273 22.52 -4.27 2.87
CA LEU A 273 22.46 -2.96 2.24
C LEU A 273 21.17 -2.22 2.61
N ILE A 274 20.00 -2.88 2.57
CA ILE A 274 18.71 -2.33 3.01
C ILE A 274 18.81 -1.84 4.46
N ALA A 275 19.34 -2.65 5.37
CA ALA A 275 19.50 -2.31 6.78
C ALA A 275 20.42 -1.08 6.95
N ARG A 276 21.61 -1.10 6.33
CA ARG A 276 22.60 -0.02 6.41
C ARG A 276 22.10 1.30 5.85
N LYS A 277 21.28 1.25 4.78
CA LYS A 277 20.69 2.44 4.15
C LYS A 277 19.35 2.86 4.76
N GLU A 278 18.89 2.13 5.78
CA GLU A 278 17.63 2.36 6.48
C GLU A 278 16.41 2.42 5.57
N VAL A 279 16.44 1.68 4.45
CA VAL A 279 15.34 1.56 3.51
C VAL A 279 14.25 0.66 4.09
N TRP A 280 12.99 0.97 3.87
CA TRP A 280 11.88 0.11 4.25
C TRP A 280 11.76 -1.09 3.30
N LEU A 281 11.43 -2.24 3.86
CA LEU A 281 11.05 -3.44 3.11
C LEU A 281 9.61 -3.80 3.45
N CYS A 282 8.69 -3.65 2.50
CA CYS A 282 7.28 -4.00 2.67
C CYS A 282 7.00 -5.35 2.01
N MET A 283 6.76 -6.37 2.81
CA MET A 283 6.64 -7.75 2.35
C MET A 283 5.23 -8.31 2.53
N GLN A 284 4.94 -9.34 1.73
CA GLN A 284 3.70 -10.12 1.74
C GLN A 284 4.03 -11.58 2.16
N PRO A 285 3.28 -12.17 3.10
CA PRO A 285 3.46 -13.57 3.48
C PRO A 285 2.73 -14.51 2.51
N PHE A 286 3.14 -14.50 1.24
CA PHE A 286 2.50 -15.29 0.19
C PHE A 286 2.57 -16.80 0.46
N THR A 287 1.47 -17.49 0.12
CA THR A 287 1.36 -18.93 0.10
C THR A 287 0.89 -19.42 -1.28
N LEU A 288 1.10 -20.68 -1.60
CA LEU A 288 0.72 -21.23 -2.91
C LEU A 288 -0.78 -21.13 -3.22
N ASP A 289 -1.62 -21.07 -2.18
CA ASP A 289 -3.07 -21.03 -2.32
C ASP A 289 -3.64 -19.59 -2.47
N ASP A 290 -2.80 -18.57 -2.40
CA ASP A 290 -3.27 -17.16 -2.39
C ASP A 290 -3.81 -16.72 -3.74
N ASN A 291 -3.16 -17.15 -4.81
CA ASN A 291 -3.52 -16.76 -6.16
C ASN A 291 -3.47 -17.95 -7.11
N GLN A 292 -4.47 -18.02 -8.00
CA GLN A 292 -4.48 -18.95 -9.12
C GLN A 292 -4.11 -18.19 -10.38
N TYR A 293 -2.92 -18.42 -10.87
CA TYR A 293 -2.43 -17.79 -12.10
C TYR A 293 -2.80 -18.63 -13.33
N PRO A 294 -3.21 -18.00 -14.44
CA PRO A 294 -3.73 -18.73 -15.61
C PRO A 294 -2.65 -19.48 -16.41
N THR A 295 -1.40 -19.01 -16.38
CA THR A 295 -0.32 -19.61 -17.16
C THR A 295 0.65 -20.41 -16.28
N GLN A 296 1.27 -21.45 -16.86
CA GLN A 296 2.28 -22.23 -16.17
C GLN A 296 3.47 -21.36 -15.75
N GLU A 297 3.90 -20.42 -16.59
CA GLU A 297 5.00 -19.52 -16.30
C GLU A 297 4.71 -18.66 -15.04
N GLN A 298 3.53 -18.08 -14.94
CA GLN A 298 3.12 -17.31 -13.76
C GLN A 298 3.05 -18.18 -12.51
N GLN A 299 2.58 -19.43 -12.61
CA GLN A 299 2.56 -20.39 -11.50
C GLN A 299 3.98 -20.72 -11.02
N GLU A 300 4.93 -20.92 -11.93
CA GLU A 300 6.34 -21.14 -11.60
C GLU A 300 6.99 -19.91 -10.94
N LYS A 301 6.72 -18.69 -11.45
CA LYS A 301 7.14 -17.45 -10.84
C LYS A 301 6.60 -17.32 -9.41
N HIS A 302 5.32 -17.61 -9.20
CA HIS A 302 4.70 -17.57 -7.88
C HIS A 302 5.31 -18.56 -6.91
N LYS A 303 5.50 -19.81 -7.36
CA LYS A 303 6.17 -20.85 -6.56
C LYS A 303 7.57 -20.44 -6.12
N MET A 304 8.35 -19.84 -7.01
CA MET A 304 9.69 -19.33 -6.70
C MET A 304 9.66 -18.28 -5.59
N ILE A 305 8.72 -17.34 -5.63
CA ILE A 305 8.55 -16.31 -4.60
C ILE A 305 8.17 -16.93 -3.26
N VAL A 306 7.18 -17.82 -3.24
CA VAL A 306 6.73 -18.49 -2.01
C VAL A 306 7.86 -19.30 -1.37
N GLN A 307 8.66 -20.04 -2.16
CA GLN A 307 9.78 -20.81 -1.66
C GLN A 307 10.89 -19.96 -1.03
N ASN A 308 11.07 -18.72 -1.45
CA ASN A 308 12.10 -17.84 -0.93
C ASN A 308 11.60 -16.89 0.17
N ALA A 309 10.30 -16.83 0.43
CA ALA A 309 9.71 -15.95 1.45
C ALA A 309 10.30 -16.20 2.85
N ASP A 310 10.49 -17.48 3.24
CA ASP A 310 11.08 -17.84 4.54
C ASP A 310 12.48 -17.25 4.71
N ASN A 311 13.35 -17.40 3.71
CA ASN A 311 14.70 -16.84 3.74
C ASN A 311 14.67 -15.31 3.86
N ALA A 312 13.82 -14.63 3.08
CA ALA A 312 13.73 -13.17 3.10
C ALA A 312 13.27 -12.64 4.46
N TYR A 313 12.24 -13.26 5.09
CA TYR A 313 11.80 -12.86 6.44
C TYR A 313 12.87 -13.14 7.51
N ARG A 314 13.58 -14.26 7.44
CA ARG A 314 14.68 -14.57 8.38
C ARG A 314 15.83 -13.58 8.27
N LEU A 315 16.22 -13.23 7.04
CA LEU A 315 17.26 -12.21 6.80
C LEU A 315 16.80 -10.84 7.30
N ALA A 316 15.56 -10.43 7.02
CA ALA A 316 15.02 -9.16 7.49
C ALA A 316 15.04 -9.07 9.03
N LYS A 317 14.70 -10.16 9.73
CA LYS A 317 14.77 -10.24 11.19
C LYS A 317 16.21 -10.23 11.70
N LYS A 318 17.13 -10.98 11.05
CA LYS A 318 18.56 -11.03 11.40
C LYS A 318 19.21 -9.65 11.33
N TYR A 319 18.93 -8.88 10.28
CA TYR A 319 19.51 -7.56 10.05
C TYR A 319 18.67 -6.41 10.64
N GLN A 320 17.57 -6.71 11.33
CA GLN A 320 16.66 -5.73 11.96
C GLN A 320 16.18 -4.64 10.97
N VAL A 321 15.84 -5.05 9.76
CA VAL A 321 15.36 -4.16 8.73
C VAL A 321 14.05 -3.51 9.15
N LYS A 322 13.82 -2.27 8.74
CA LYS A 322 12.52 -1.59 8.86
C LYS A 322 11.50 -2.34 8.01
N LEU A 323 10.69 -3.19 8.64
CA LEU A 323 9.70 -4.00 7.98
C LEU A 323 8.32 -3.34 8.00
N GLY A 324 7.69 -3.27 6.80
CA GLY A 324 6.27 -3.04 6.62
C GLY A 324 5.58 -4.31 6.14
N TRP A 325 4.28 -4.35 6.33
CA TRP A 325 3.41 -5.42 5.86
C TRP A 325 2.28 -4.85 4.99
N GLY A 326 1.96 -5.53 3.92
CA GLY A 326 0.78 -5.29 3.10
C GLY A 326 0.34 -6.57 2.43
N THR A 327 -0.86 -6.60 1.88
CA THR A 327 -1.42 -7.83 1.29
C THR A 327 -1.12 -8.01 -0.18
N ASP A 328 -0.98 -6.91 -0.92
CA ASP A 328 -0.87 -6.92 -2.38
C ASP A 328 -2.01 -7.69 -3.08
N LEU A 329 -3.22 -7.60 -2.53
CA LEU A 329 -4.40 -8.22 -3.14
C LEU A 329 -4.83 -7.42 -4.37
N LEU A 330 -4.79 -8.06 -5.54
CA LEU A 330 -5.20 -7.48 -6.82
C LEU A 330 -5.76 -8.55 -7.75
N PHE A 331 -6.63 -8.15 -8.67
CA PHE A 331 -7.25 -8.96 -9.72
C PHE A 331 -8.02 -10.21 -9.27
N ASN A 332 -8.23 -10.37 -7.96
CA ASN A 332 -8.99 -11.47 -7.38
C ASN A 332 -10.03 -10.96 -6.37
N PRO A 333 -11.19 -10.45 -6.83
CA PRO A 333 -12.23 -9.89 -5.96
C PRO A 333 -12.73 -10.85 -4.87
N ALA A 334 -12.70 -12.15 -5.13
CA ALA A 334 -13.14 -13.16 -4.18
C ALA A 334 -12.20 -13.29 -2.97
N ASN A 335 -10.94 -12.87 -3.11
CA ASN A 335 -9.91 -12.99 -2.08
C ASN A 335 -9.87 -11.78 -1.12
N THR A 336 -10.47 -10.65 -1.44
CA THR A 336 -10.45 -9.44 -0.58
C THR A 336 -10.96 -9.71 0.83
N LYS A 337 -11.94 -10.61 1.00
CA LYS A 337 -12.47 -11.06 2.29
C LYS A 337 -11.42 -11.70 3.22
N ASN A 338 -10.28 -12.11 2.67
CA ASN A 338 -9.20 -12.78 3.41
C ASN A 338 -8.12 -11.80 3.90
N GLN A 339 -8.23 -10.49 3.63
CA GLN A 339 -7.25 -9.47 3.99
C GLN A 339 -6.73 -9.59 5.45
N ASN A 340 -7.62 -9.82 6.44
CA ASN A 340 -7.20 -10.02 7.83
C ASN A 340 -6.48 -11.36 8.06
N LYS A 341 -6.80 -12.39 7.28
CA LYS A 341 -6.20 -13.73 7.47
C LYS A 341 -4.73 -13.73 7.11
N ASP A 342 -4.32 -12.87 6.19
CA ASP A 342 -2.94 -12.75 5.75
C ASP A 342 -2.02 -12.26 6.87
N ILE A 343 -2.53 -11.45 7.81
CA ILE A 343 -1.81 -11.08 9.03
C ILE A 343 -1.43 -12.34 9.84
N GLY A 344 -2.32 -13.32 9.90
CA GLY A 344 -2.08 -14.57 10.64
C GLY A 344 -0.93 -15.42 10.10
N LYS A 345 -0.58 -15.31 8.81
CA LYS A 345 0.53 -16.01 8.18
C LYS A 345 1.91 -15.57 8.72
N LEU A 346 2.01 -14.32 9.20
CA LEU A 346 3.22 -13.78 9.80
C LEU A 346 3.68 -14.55 11.06
N LYS A 347 2.81 -15.36 11.68
CA LYS A 347 3.14 -16.21 12.83
C LYS A 347 4.27 -17.21 12.56
N ASN A 348 4.56 -17.47 11.29
CA ASN A 348 5.69 -18.32 10.92
C ASN A 348 7.05 -17.70 11.32
N TRP A 349 7.12 -16.37 11.47
CA TRP A 349 8.38 -15.66 11.73
C TRP A 349 8.34 -14.74 12.95
N PHE A 350 7.14 -14.29 13.37
CA PHE A 350 6.95 -13.23 14.35
C PHE A 350 5.99 -13.67 15.45
N ASN A 351 6.19 -13.18 16.67
CA ASN A 351 5.24 -13.32 17.76
C ASN A 351 4.04 -12.35 17.59
N ASN A 352 3.00 -12.52 18.40
CA ASN A 352 1.77 -11.71 18.27
C ASN A 352 2.01 -10.21 18.47
N PHE A 353 2.93 -9.82 19.35
CA PHE A 353 3.27 -8.43 19.58
C PHE A 353 3.97 -7.82 18.35
N GLU A 354 5.01 -8.50 17.83
CA GLU A 354 5.73 -8.08 16.64
C GLU A 354 4.77 -7.91 15.44
N ILE A 355 3.81 -8.82 15.29
CA ILE A 355 2.80 -8.76 14.22
C ILE A 355 1.89 -7.54 14.39
N LEU A 356 1.27 -7.38 15.57
CA LEU A 356 0.36 -6.27 15.81
C LEU A 356 1.06 -4.92 15.70
N ARG A 357 2.30 -4.82 16.17
CA ARG A 357 3.13 -3.64 16.02
C ARG A 357 3.41 -3.34 14.53
N MET A 358 3.76 -4.35 13.73
CA MET A 358 4.05 -4.21 12.30
C MET A 358 2.84 -3.66 11.53
N VAL A 359 1.65 -4.26 11.73
CA VAL A 359 0.43 -3.89 11.00
C VAL A 359 -0.27 -2.63 11.54
N THR A 360 0.30 -1.99 12.57
CA THR A 360 -0.19 -0.72 13.14
C THR A 360 0.93 0.32 13.18
N TYR A 361 1.79 0.28 14.20
CA TYR A 361 2.80 1.28 14.47
C TYR A 361 3.89 1.36 13.40
N ASP A 362 4.49 0.22 12.99
CA ASP A 362 5.58 0.24 12.02
C ASP A 362 5.06 0.65 10.62
N ASN A 363 3.88 0.18 10.21
CA ASN A 363 3.23 0.65 9.00
C ASN A 363 2.88 2.15 9.06
N ALA A 364 2.45 2.68 10.23
CA ALA A 364 2.24 4.11 10.40
C ALA A 364 3.55 4.91 10.25
N ARG A 365 4.67 4.40 10.78
CA ARG A 365 6.00 4.99 10.58
C ARG A 365 6.43 4.99 9.11
N LEU A 366 6.15 3.91 8.38
CA LEU A 366 6.39 3.88 6.93
C LEU A 366 5.58 4.97 6.22
N LEU A 367 4.30 5.13 6.56
CA LEU A 367 3.45 6.16 5.95
C LEU A 367 3.89 7.58 6.32
N SER A 368 4.57 7.79 7.44
CA SER A 368 5.09 9.10 7.84
C SER A 368 6.12 9.68 6.86
N LEU A 369 6.71 8.86 5.98
CA LEU A 369 7.55 9.32 4.88
C LEU A 369 6.78 10.17 3.87
N SER A 370 5.46 10.09 3.85
CA SER A 370 4.59 10.86 2.94
C SER A 370 4.38 12.32 3.39
N GLY A 371 5.03 12.76 4.47
CA GLY A 371 5.04 14.15 4.88
C GLY A 371 3.71 14.70 5.41
N SER A 372 2.85 13.88 5.98
CA SER A 372 1.53 14.28 6.52
C SER A 372 1.53 14.48 8.01
#